data_84038e749bf10b2d2b3f0527cace4dff
#
_entry.id   84038e749bf10b2d2b3f0527cace4dff
#
_cell.length_a   1.000
_cell.length_b   1.000
_cell.length_c   1.000
_cell.angle_alpha   90.00
_cell.angle_beta   90.00
_cell.angle_gamma   90.00
#
_symmetry.space_group_name_H-M   'P 1'
#
loop_
_entity.id
_entity.type
_entity.pdbx_description
1 polymer ?
#
loop_
_entity_poly.entity_id
_entity_poly.type
_entity_poly.pdbx_seq_one_letter_code
_entity_poly.pdbx_strand_id
1 'polypeptide(L)'
;MLAVGVAGVAIVALAAIFFLNSAGESSTTTNQAGQYAFQVGQPGPGEQAPSIVLPSTTGGTFDLASMRGKTVLLYFQEGLTCQPCWDQLKDIQSQISQFKALGIDQIVSITTDPLDALQQKVADESLTIPVLSDSRLAVSSAYTANGYGMMGGSRDGHTFIVVGPDGMIKWRADYGGAPKYTMYVPISNLVADIHAGLKGTSS
;
A
#
# COMPACT_ATOMS: atom_id res chain seq x y z
N MET A 1 -0.71 65.38 1.47
CA MET A 1 -0.82 64.41 2.61
C MET A 1 -1.89 63.33 2.43
N LEU A 2 -2.73 63.34 1.42
CA LEU A 2 -3.75 62.31 1.18
C LEU A 2 -3.24 61.04 0.53
N ALA A 3 -2.16 61.10 -0.27
CA ALA A 3 -1.66 59.95 -1.02
C ALA A 3 -0.98 58.88 -0.16
N VAL A 4 -0.39 59.23 0.97
CA VAL A 4 0.32 58.29 1.88
C VAL A 4 -0.66 57.44 2.69
N GLY A 5 -1.84 58.00 3.05
CA GLY A 5 -2.87 57.30 3.81
C GLY A 5 -3.56 56.15 3.02
N VAL A 6 -3.79 56.35 1.73
CA VAL A 6 -4.47 55.36 0.88
C VAL A 6 -3.57 54.12 0.61
N ALA A 7 -2.27 54.33 0.45
CA ALA A 7 -1.32 53.23 0.24
C ALA A 7 -1.19 52.36 1.51
N GLY A 8 -1.17 52.97 2.70
CA GLY A 8 -1.10 52.25 3.97
C GLY A 8 -2.32 51.36 4.25
N VAL A 9 -3.53 51.85 3.97
CA VAL A 9 -4.77 51.09 4.15
C VAL A 9 -4.86 49.90 3.15
N ALA A 10 -4.40 50.10 1.92
CA ALA A 10 -4.40 49.02 0.90
C ALA A 10 -3.43 47.88 1.27
N ILE A 11 -2.23 48.19 1.82
CA ILE A 11 -1.26 47.20 2.26
C ILE A 11 -1.77 46.41 3.45
N VAL A 12 -2.41 47.05 4.43
CA VAL A 12 -2.97 46.37 5.59
C VAL A 12 -4.16 45.47 5.19
N ALA A 13 -5.00 45.91 4.27
CA ALA A 13 -6.11 45.10 3.74
C ALA A 13 -5.64 43.89 2.98
N LEU A 14 -4.60 44.01 2.13
CA LEU A 14 -3.98 42.90 1.40
C LEU A 14 -3.29 41.91 2.34
N ALA A 15 -2.59 42.38 3.38
CA ALA A 15 -1.99 41.52 4.40
C ALA A 15 -3.08 40.77 5.20
N ALA A 16 -4.17 41.42 5.58
CA ALA A 16 -5.28 40.78 6.29
C ALA A 16 -5.96 39.70 5.42
N ILE A 17 -6.18 39.95 4.12
CA ILE A 17 -6.74 38.96 3.19
C ILE A 17 -5.77 37.78 3.02
N PHE A 18 -4.46 38.04 2.94
CA PHE A 18 -3.45 36.98 2.85
C PHE A 18 -3.43 36.11 4.12
N PHE A 19 -3.42 36.72 5.30
CA PHE A 19 -3.48 35.97 6.57
C PHE A 19 -4.78 35.22 6.78
N LEU A 20 -5.92 35.77 6.37
CA LEU A 20 -7.23 35.09 6.46
C LEU A 20 -7.33 33.92 5.47
N ASN A 21 -6.72 34.05 4.29
CA ASN A 21 -6.67 32.96 3.31
C ASN A 21 -5.64 31.88 3.69
N SER A 22 -4.51 32.25 4.32
CA SER A 22 -3.49 31.29 4.80
C SER A 22 -3.91 30.58 6.08
N ALA A 23 -4.85 31.12 6.85
CA ALA A 23 -5.39 30.46 8.04
C ALA A 23 -6.46 29.41 7.71
N GLY A 24 -6.90 29.31 6.45
CA GLY A 24 -7.92 28.35 5.98
C GLY A 24 -7.39 27.04 5.46
N GLU A 25 -6.07 26.88 5.24
CA GLU A 25 -5.45 25.62 4.85
C GLU A 25 -4.88 24.86 6.06
N SER A 26 -5.69 24.60 7.05
CA SER A 26 -5.53 23.37 7.80
C SER A 26 -5.88 22.25 6.84
N SER A 27 -4.85 21.67 6.22
CA SER A 27 -4.95 20.40 5.52
C SER A 27 -5.38 19.34 6.54
N THR A 28 -6.67 19.32 6.85
CA THR A 28 -7.30 18.16 7.47
C THR A 28 -7.23 17.09 6.38
N THR A 29 -6.14 16.31 6.36
CA THR A 29 -6.09 15.06 5.63
C THR A 29 -7.15 14.20 6.30
N THR A 30 -8.38 14.32 5.85
CA THR A 30 -9.45 13.40 6.19
C THR A 30 -9.05 12.09 5.52
N ASN A 31 -8.46 11.18 6.31
CA ASN A 31 -8.22 9.79 5.93
C ASN A 31 -9.58 9.13 5.74
N GLN A 32 -10.16 9.27 4.54
CA GLN A 32 -11.43 8.66 4.22
C GLN A 32 -11.16 7.30 3.57
N ALA A 33 -11.53 6.23 4.27
CA ALA A 33 -11.63 4.91 3.67
C ALA A 33 -12.50 4.98 2.42
N GLY A 34 -12.09 4.26 1.35
CA GLY A 34 -12.81 4.24 0.08
C GLY A 34 -12.50 5.41 -0.87
N GLN A 35 -11.57 6.32 -0.53
CA GLN A 35 -11.17 7.40 -1.44
C GLN A 35 -10.53 6.86 -2.73
N TYR A 36 -9.80 5.74 -2.63
CA TYR A 36 -9.23 5.02 -3.78
C TYR A 36 -10.08 3.78 -4.04
N ALA A 37 -10.72 3.74 -5.20
CA ALA A 37 -11.53 2.59 -5.58
C ALA A 37 -10.65 1.35 -5.78
N PHE A 38 -11.10 0.23 -5.24
CA PHE A 38 -10.48 -1.08 -5.43
C PHE A 38 -11.52 -2.14 -5.74
N GLN A 39 -11.06 -3.24 -6.30
CA GLN A 39 -11.83 -4.46 -6.51
C GLN A 39 -11.47 -5.47 -5.42
N VAL A 40 -12.24 -6.54 -5.31
CA VAL A 40 -11.95 -7.67 -4.41
C VAL A 40 -11.96 -8.94 -5.26
N GLY A 41 -10.76 -9.42 -5.55
CA GLY A 41 -10.57 -10.66 -6.29
C GLY A 41 -10.67 -11.91 -5.41
N GLN A 42 -10.27 -13.04 -5.99
CA GLN A 42 -10.33 -14.34 -5.34
C GLN A 42 -8.91 -14.88 -5.08
N PRO A 43 -8.70 -15.58 -3.92
CA PRO A 43 -9.62 -15.72 -2.80
C PRO A 43 -9.86 -14.40 -2.06
N GLY A 44 -11.07 -14.23 -1.54
CA GLY A 44 -11.52 -13.02 -0.86
C GLY A 44 -11.56 -13.16 0.68
N PRO A 45 -12.05 -12.12 1.39
CA PRO A 45 -12.23 -12.17 2.84
C PRO A 45 -13.11 -13.33 3.27
N GLY A 46 -12.71 -14.04 4.33
CA GLY A 46 -13.39 -15.24 4.84
C GLY A 46 -12.92 -16.55 4.20
N GLU A 47 -12.05 -16.50 3.19
CA GLU A 47 -11.49 -17.69 2.56
C GLU A 47 -10.08 -18.00 3.11
N GLN A 48 -9.67 -19.26 2.98
CA GLN A 48 -8.32 -19.71 3.34
C GLN A 48 -7.29 -19.10 2.40
N ALA A 49 -6.27 -18.45 2.94
CA ALA A 49 -5.15 -17.96 2.15
C ALA A 49 -4.40 -19.14 1.50
N PRO A 50 -4.18 -19.14 0.18
CA PRO A 50 -3.33 -20.12 -0.49
C PRO A 50 -1.91 -20.14 0.09
N SER A 51 -1.23 -21.28 0.02
CA SER A 51 0.13 -21.42 0.53
C SER A 51 1.11 -20.51 -0.23
N ILE A 52 2.05 -19.92 0.50
CA ILE A 52 3.17 -19.15 -0.04
C ILE A 52 4.45 -19.77 0.48
N VAL A 53 5.28 -20.28 -0.42
CA VAL A 53 6.64 -20.76 -0.12
C VAL A 53 7.55 -20.19 -1.20
N LEU A 54 8.18 -19.04 -0.92
CA LEU A 54 8.93 -18.27 -1.92
C LEU A 54 10.30 -17.82 -1.39
N PRO A 55 11.33 -17.75 -2.28
CA PRO A 55 12.61 -17.14 -1.94
C PRO A 55 12.46 -15.68 -1.53
N SER A 56 13.22 -15.26 -0.50
CA SER A 56 13.16 -13.92 0.08
C SER A 56 14.48 -13.15 -0.11
N THR A 57 14.37 -11.84 -0.34
CA THR A 57 15.52 -10.94 -0.40
C THR A 57 16.30 -10.86 0.92
N THR A 58 15.67 -11.21 2.05
CA THR A 58 16.32 -11.28 3.36
C THR A 58 17.06 -12.60 3.59
N GLY A 59 17.11 -13.44 2.59
CA GLY A 59 17.70 -14.78 2.63
C GLY A 59 16.72 -15.88 2.99
N GLY A 60 17.02 -17.09 2.53
CA GLY A 60 16.17 -18.27 2.75
C GLY A 60 14.84 -18.20 2.02
N THR A 61 13.84 -18.82 2.62
CA THR A 61 12.47 -18.96 2.08
C THR A 61 11.46 -18.45 3.07
N PHE A 62 10.56 -17.61 2.61
CA PHE A 62 9.36 -17.24 3.37
C PHE A 62 8.31 -18.33 3.20
N ASP A 63 7.73 -18.77 4.31
CA ASP A 63 6.61 -19.72 4.34
C ASP A 63 5.45 -19.12 5.15
N LEU A 64 4.32 -18.85 4.49
CA LEU A 64 3.14 -18.30 5.15
C LEU A 64 2.58 -19.22 6.23
N ALA A 65 2.75 -20.55 6.10
CA ALA A 65 2.30 -21.50 7.11
C ALA A 65 3.05 -21.32 8.43
N SER A 66 4.30 -20.87 8.40
CA SER A 66 5.10 -20.56 9.59
C SER A 66 4.64 -19.29 10.33
N MET A 67 3.77 -18.50 9.69
CA MET A 67 3.23 -17.25 10.26
C MET A 67 1.93 -17.47 11.05
N ARG A 68 1.50 -18.70 11.29
CA ARG A 68 0.32 -18.97 12.15
C ARG A 68 0.46 -18.29 13.49
N GLY A 69 -0.62 -17.68 13.97
CA GLY A 69 -0.63 -16.85 15.18
C GLY A 69 -0.23 -15.39 14.96
N LYS A 70 0.16 -15.01 13.72
CA LYS A 70 0.50 -13.65 13.33
C LYS A 70 -0.43 -13.14 12.24
N THR A 71 -0.64 -11.83 12.22
CA THR A 71 -1.34 -11.14 11.11
C THR A 71 -0.30 -10.66 10.09
N VAL A 72 -0.48 -11.05 8.83
CA VAL A 72 0.46 -10.76 7.74
C VAL A 72 -0.21 -9.88 6.69
N LEU A 73 0.43 -8.78 6.32
CA LEU A 73 0.07 -7.99 5.14
C LEU A 73 0.90 -8.47 3.96
N LEU A 74 0.24 -8.99 2.94
CA LEU A 74 0.80 -9.33 1.64
C LEU A 74 0.59 -8.15 0.69
N TYR A 75 1.65 -7.72 0.01
CA TYR A 75 1.62 -6.68 -1.01
C TYR A 75 2.14 -7.24 -2.33
N PHE A 76 1.26 -7.54 -3.27
CA PHE A 76 1.62 -7.93 -4.64
C PHE A 76 1.85 -6.68 -5.48
N GLN A 77 2.91 -6.66 -6.28
CA GLN A 77 3.30 -5.51 -7.09
C GLN A 77 3.91 -5.92 -8.45
N GLU A 78 3.88 -5.01 -9.44
CA GLU A 78 4.40 -5.25 -10.79
C GLU A 78 5.93 -5.41 -10.87
N GLY A 79 6.66 -5.11 -9.78
CA GLY A 79 8.09 -5.37 -9.66
C GLY A 79 8.99 -4.27 -10.22
N LEU A 80 10.15 -4.67 -10.78
CA LEU A 80 11.26 -3.77 -11.10
C LEU A 80 10.91 -2.62 -12.05
N THR A 81 9.92 -2.78 -12.88
CA THR A 81 9.50 -1.78 -13.87
C THR A 81 8.48 -0.77 -13.33
N CYS A 82 7.97 -0.97 -12.10
CA CYS A 82 6.95 -0.14 -11.49
C CYS A 82 7.54 0.75 -10.39
N GLN A 83 8.05 1.94 -10.72
CA GLN A 83 8.59 2.85 -9.70
C GLN A 83 7.55 3.24 -8.64
N PRO A 84 6.28 3.55 -8.97
CA PRO A 84 5.26 3.82 -7.94
C PRO A 84 5.05 2.67 -6.95
N CYS A 85 5.23 1.41 -7.38
CA CYS A 85 5.13 0.25 -6.49
C CYS A 85 6.28 0.22 -5.46
N TRP A 86 7.49 0.61 -5.86
CA TRP A 86 8.63 0.73 -4.95
C TRP A 86 8.49 1.93 -4.01
N ASP A 87 7.96 3.06 -4.49
CA ASP A 87 7.64 4.21 -3.65
C ASP A 87 6.59 3.84 -2.61
N GLN A 88 5.57 3.05 -2.99
CA GLN A 88 4.60 2.48 -2.05
C GLN A 88 5.28 1.65 -0.95
N LEU A 89 6.23 0.78 -1.30
CA LEU A 89 6.93 -0.06 -0.33
C LEU A 89 7.83 0.75 0.62
N LYS A 90 8.51 1.79 0.11
CA LYS A 90 9.28 2.74 0.93
C LYS A 90 8.40 3.48 1.92
N ASP A 91 7.24 3.95 1.48
CA ASP A 91 6.33 4.68 2.34
C ASP A 91 5.67 3.77 3.38
N ILE A 92 5.36 2.52 3.05
CA ILE A 92 4.95 1.50 4.02
C ILE A 92 6.05 1.31 5.07
N GLN A 93 7.30 1.15 4.66
CA GLN A 93 8.43 0.99 5.58
C GLN A 93 8.60 2.20 6.50
N SER A 94 8.57 3.41 5.96
CA SER A 94 8.74 4.65 6.72
C SER A 94 7.63 4.88 7.75
N GLN A 95 6.44 4.33 7.51
CA GLN A 95 5.25 4.48 8.34
C GLN A 95 4.77 3.15 8.96
N ILE A 96 5.69 2.20 9.13
CA ILE A 96 5.39 0.83 9.59
C ILE A 96 4.65 0.79 10.95
N SER A 97 4.83 1.81 11.78
CA SER A 97 4.12 1.93 13.06
C SER A 97 2.61 2.03 12.91
N GLN A 98 2.11 2.62 11.82
CA GLN A 98 0.68 2.72 11.56
C GLN A 98 0.08 1.33 11.25
N PHE A 99 0.80 0.48 10.54
CA PHE A 99 0.38 -0.90 10.25
C PHE A 99 0.43 -1.76 11.52
N LYS A 100 1.47 -1.60 12.35
CA LYS A 100 1.54 -2.27 13.66
C LYS A 100 0.38 -1.90 14.57
N ALA A 101 -0.07 -0.64 14.54
CA ALA A 101 -1.24 -0.18 15.30
C ALA A 101 -2.55 -0.85 14.84
N LEU A 102 -2.61 -1.37 13.61
CA LEU A 102 -3.72 -2.19 13.10
C LEU A 102 -3.61 -3.68 13.48
N GLY A 103 -2.58 -4.07 14.23
CA GLY A 103 -2.32 -5.47 14.59
C GLY A 103 -1.60 -6.27 13.50
N ILE A 104 -0.97 -5.61 12.53
CA ILE A 104 -0.17 -6.30 11.50
C ILE A 104 1.22 -6.56 12.06
N ASP A 105 1.57 -7.84 12.18
CA ASP A 105 2.85 -8.30 12.75
C ASP A 105 3.96 -8.34 11.70
N GLN A 106 3.62 -8.71 10.46
CA GLN A 106 4.57 -8.90 9.37
C GLN A 106 4.02 -8.29 8.07
N ILE A 107 4.90 -7.66 7.31
CA ILE A 107 4.62 -7.19 5.96
C ILE A 107 5.60 -7.86 5.01
N VAL A 108 5.13 -8.37 3.89
CA VAL A 108 5.96 -8.89 2.79
C VAL A 108 5.45 -8.36 1.46
N SER A 109 6.36 -8.05 0.55
CA SER A 109 6.01 -7.75 -0.83
C SER A 109 6.28 -8.96 -1.72
N ILE A 110 5.50 -9.14 -2.78
CA ILE A 110 5.59 -10.26 -3.72
C ILE A 110 5.63 -9.70 -5.14
N THR A 111 6.55 -10.21 -5.94
CA THR A 111 6.66 -9.86 -7.37
C THR A 111 7.25 -11.00 -8.16
N THR A 112 7.11 -10.95 -9.48
CA THR A 112 7.53 -12.01 -10.41
C THR A 112 8.97 -11.88 -10.88
N ASP A 113 9.72 -10.89 -10.41
CA ASP A 113 11.09 -10.65 -10.82
C ASP A 113 12.07 -11.67 -10.20
N PRO A 114 13.24 -11.92 -10.83
CA PRO A 114 14.28 -12.79 -10.29
C PRO A 114 14.84 -12.30 -8.95
N LEU A 115 15.15 -13.24 -8.05
CA LEU A 115 15.58 -12.93 -6.68
C LEU A 115 16.82 -12.05 -6.61
N ASP A 116 17.82 -12.32 -7.46
CA ASP A 116 19.07 -11.55 -7.48
C ASP A 116 18.86 -10.09 -7.86
N ALA A 117 18.01 -9.83 -8.84
CA ALA A 117 17.65 -8.47 -9.22
C ALA A 117 16.82 -7.77 -8.12
N LEU A 118 15.96 -8.50 -7.41
CA LEU A 118 15.23 -7.97 -6.25
C LEU A 118 16.14 -7.66 -5.08
N GLN A 119 17.15 -8.50 -4.81
CA GLN A 119 18.15 -8.25 -3.77
C GLN A 119 18.93 -6.96 -4.04
N GLN A 120 19.33 -6.74 -5.28
CA GLN A 120 19.99 -5.51 -5.69
C GLN A 120 19.06 -4.29 -5.48
N LYS A 121 17.83 -4.37 -5.96
CA LYS A 121 16.84 -3.28 -5.84
C LYS A 121 16.55 -2.94 -4.38
N VAL A 122 16.36 -3.95 -3.52
CA VAL A 122 16.13 -3.78 -2.08
C VAL A 122 17.32 -3.08 -1.40
N ALA A 123 18.55 -3.45 -1.78
CA ALA A 123 19.75 -2.80 -1.27
C ALA A 123 19.85 -1.33 -1.72
N ASP A 124 19.62 -1.06 -3.01
CA ASP A 124 19.67 0.30 -3.58
C ASP A 124 18.64 1.24 -2.94
N GLU A 125 17.44 0.72 -2.62
CA GLU A 125 16.36 1.49 -1.99
C GLU A 125 16.41 1.47 -0.44
N SER A 126 17.41 0.81 0.16
CA SER A 126 17.56 0.64 1.62
C SER A 126 16.29 0.05 2.29
N LEU A 127 15.68 -0.93 1.65
CA LEU A 127 14.49 -1.60 2.15
C LEU A 127 14.83 -2.73 3.12
N THR A 128 14.02 -2.88 4.17
CA THR A 128 14.10 -3.96 5.16
C THR A 128 12.89 -4.88 5.13
N ILE A 129 11.80 -4.44 4.51
CA ILE A 129 10.62 -5.28 4.26
C ILE A 129 11.02 -6.37 3.27
N PRO A 130 10.79 -7.66 3.58
CA PRO A 130 11.10 -8.75 2.67
C PRO A 130 10.35 -8.63 1.34
N VAL A 131 11.07 -8.79 0.22
CA VAL A 131 10.47 -8.93 -1.10
C VAL A 131 10.67 -10.38 -1.56
N LEU A 132 9.59 -11.02 -1.97
CA LEU A 132 9.54 -12.42 -2.35
C LEU A 132 9.51 -12.56 -3.87
N SER A 133 10.27 -13.51 -4.40
CA SER A 133 10.35 -13.79 -5.83
C SER A 133 9.41 -14.93 -6.22
N ASP A 134 8.30 -14.61 -6.90
CA ASP A 134 7.39 -15.58 -7.53
C ASP A 134 7.64 -15.65 -9.05
N SER A 135 8.87 -15.93 -9.46
CA SER A 135 9.29 -15.91 -10.86
C SER A 135 8.52 -16.88 -11.79
N ARG A 136 7.74 -17.78 -11.24
CA ARG A 136 6.87 -18.71 -11.97
C ARG A 136 5.39 -18.34 -11.94
N LEU A 137 5.02 -17.21 -11.35
CA LEU A 137 3.62 -16.76 -11.20
C LEU A 137 2.69 -17.75 -10.46
N ALA A 138 3.25 -18.72 -9.74
CA ALA A 138 2.44 -19.76 -9.12
C ALA A 138 1.60 -19.21 -7.94
N VAL A 139 2.21 -18.42 -7.08
CA VAL A 139 1.53 -17.77 -5.96
C VAL A 139 0.63 -16.64 -6.47
N SER A 140 1.15 -15.79 -7.34
CA SER A 140 0.42 -14.68 -7.96
C SER A 140 -0.87 -15.14 -8.63
N SER A 141 -0.83 -16.26 -9.34
CA SER A 141 -2.01 -16.87 -9.98
C SER A 141 -2.97 -17.46 -8.96
N ALA A 142 -2.47 -18.11 -7.90
CA ALA A 142 -3.32 -18.67 -6.84
C ALA A 142 -4.10 -17.59 -6.08
N TYR A 143 -3.56 -16.38 -6.02
CA TYR A 143 -4.22 -15.20 -5.47
C TYR A 143 -4.91 -14.33 -6.54
N THR A 144 -4.90 -14.73 -7.80
CA THR A 144 -5.38 -13.92 -8.95
C THR A 144 -4.82 -12.48 -8.97
N ALA A 145 -3.70 -12.22 -8.28
CA ALA A 145 -3.11 -10.90 -8.14
C ALA A 145 -2.57 -10.37 -9.50
N ASN A 146 -2.19 -11.28 -10.40
CA ASN A 146 -1.77 -10.96 -11.76
C ASN A 146 -2.90 -10.48 -12.69
N GLY A 147 -4.15 -10.45 -12.22
CA GLY A 147 -5.29 -9.85 -12.93
C GLY A 147 -5.47 -8.34 -12.67
N TYR A 148 -4.70 -7.75 -11.75
CA TYR A 148 -4.93 -6.39 -11.25
C TYR A 148 -3.73 -5.46 -11.45
N GLY A 149 -3.19 -5.41 -12.67
CA GLY A 149 -2.08 -4.57 -13.05
C GLY A 149 -2.15 -4.11 -14.51
N MET A 150 -1.20 -3.22 -14.87
CA MET A 150 -1.11 -2.67 -16.23
C MET A 150 -0.35 -3.60 -17.19
N MET A 151 0.41 -4.56 -16.67
CA MET A 151 1.31 -5.42 -17.46
C MET A 151 0.63 -6.72 -17.91
N GLY A 152 -0.69 -6.82 -17.79
CA GLY A 152 -1.44 -8.03 -18.10
C GLY A 152 -1.10 -9.19 -17.16
N GLY A 153 -1.57 -10.40 -17.45
CA GLY A 153 -1.44 -11.57 -16.58
C GLY A 153 -0.02 -12.12 -16.38
N SER A 154 1.00 -11.49 -16.97
CA SER A 154 2.41 -11.93 -16.86
C SER A 154 3.14 -11.36 -15.63
N ARG A 155 2.54 -10.39 -14.94
CA ARG A 155 3.06 -9.77 -13.72
C ARG A 155 1.95 -9.58 -12.70
N ASP A 156 2.33 -9.38 -11.46
CA ASP A 156 1.38 -8.96 -10.42
C ASP A 156 0.84 -7.56 -10.70
N GLY A 157 -0.30 -7.27 -10.09
CA GLY A 157 -0.84 -5.93 -10.04
C GLY A 157 -0.58 -5.28 -8.68
N HIS A 158 -1.38 -4.27 -8.35
CA HIS A 158 -1.29 -3.54 -7.08
C HIS A 158 -2.39 -4.03 -6.12
N THR A 159 -2.05 -5.11 -5.40
CA THR A 159 -3.00 -5.85 -4.54
C THR A 159 -2.48 -5.95 -3.11
N PHE A 160 -3.34 -5.65 -2.15
CA PHE A 160 -3.07 -5.82 -0.72
C PHE A 160 -4.01 -6.85 -0.11
N ILE A 161 -3.47 -7.75 0.72
CA ILE A 161 -4.25 -8.79 1.41
C ILE A 161 -3.78 -8.91 2.85
N VAL A 162 -4.70 -8.81 3.80
CA VAL A 162 -4.42 -9.11 5.21
C VAL A 162 -4.82 -10.55 5.50
N VAL A 163 -3.86 -11.36 5.90
CA VAL A 163 -4.06 -12.74 6.36
C VAL A 163 -4.00 -12.75 7.88
N GLY A 164 -5.04 -13.24 8.52
CA GLY A 164 -5.14 -13.34 9.97
C GLY A 164 -4.32 -14.47 10.56
N PRO A 165 -4.22 -14.54 11.92
CA PRO A 165 -3.45 -15.55 12.64
C PRO A 165 -3.95 -16.99 12.44
N ASP A 166 -5.21 -17.13 12.04
CA ASP A 166 -5.85 -18.39 11.64
C ASP A 166 -5.57 -18.78 10.17
N GLY A 167 -4.84 -17.94 9.43
CA GLY A 167 -4.53 -18.11 8.00
C GLY A 167 -5.69 -17.83 7.08
N MET A 168 -6.77 -17.25 7.58
CA MET A 168 -7.88 -16.78 6.74
C MET A 168 -7.62 -15.36 6.26
N ILE A 169 -8.04 -15.04 5.05
CA ILE A 169 -8.01 -13.68 4.54
C ILE A 169 -9.03 -12.85 5.32
N LYS A 170 -8.58 -11.75 5.92
CA LYS A 170 -9.42 -10.82 6.69
C LYS A 170 -9.83 -9.59 5.89
N TRP A 171 -9.01 -9.20 4.94
CA TRP A 171 -9.26 -8.06 4.06
C TRP A 171 -8.45 -8.21 2.76
N ARG A 172 -9.01 -7.67 1.67
CA ARG A 172 -8.36 -7.63 0.36
C ARG A 172 -8.76 -6.37 -0.39
N ALA A 173 -7.80 -5.75 -1.08
CA ALA A 173 -8.03 -4.64 -1.99
C ALA A 173 -7.10 -4.73 -3.20
N ASP A 174 -7.69 -4.80 -4.39
CA ASP A 174 -7.04 -4.84 -5.69
C ASP A 174 -7.18 -3.46 -6.34
N TYR A 175 -6.23 -2.56 -6.07
CA TYR A 175 -6.24 -1.17 -6.57
C TYR A 175 -5.80 -1.07 -8.02
N GLY A 176 -4.92 -1.97 -8.46
CA GLY A 176 -4.33 -1.97 -9.80
C GLY A 176 -5.27 -2.42 -10.91
N GLY A 177 -6.49 -2.82 -10.61
CA GLY A 177 -7.47 -3.27 -11.59
C GLY A 177 -7.97 -2.18 -12.53
N ALA A 178 -8.38 -2.61 -13.73
CA ALA A 178 -9.03 -1.73 -14.70
C ALA A 178 -10.33 -1.11 -14.11
N PRO A 179 -10.73 0.08 -14.50
CA PRO A 179 -10.09 1.00 -15.45
C PRO A 179 -9.11 1.99 -14.79
N LYS A 180 -8.94 1.95 -13.48
CA LYS A 180 -8.18 2.96 -12.73
C LYS A 180 -6.67 2.70 -12.73
N TYR A 181 -6.25 1.44 -12.69
CA TYR A 181 -4.84 1.05 -12.64
C TYR A 181 -4.03 1.84 -11.62
N THR A 182 -4.53 1.90 -10.36
CA THR A 182 -3.88 2.66 -9.29
C THR A 182 -2.66 1.88 -8.79
N MET A 183 -1.45 2.42 -9.04
CA MET A 183 -0.17 1.78 -8.68
C MET A 183 0.48 2.40 -7.44
N TYR A 184 -0.19 3.34 -6.79
CA TYR A 184 0.21 3.93 -5.53
C TYR A 184 -1.03 4.43 -4.78
N VAL A 185 -1.13 4.07 -3.51
CA VAL A 185 -2.18 4.53 -2.58
C VAL A 185 -1.50 5.23 -1.40
N PRO A 186 -1.79 6.50 -1.10
CA PRO A 186 -1.24 7.18 0.07
C PRO A 186 -1.44 6.35 1.33
N ILE A 187 -0.42 6.29 2.20
CA ILE A 187 -0.44 5.41 3.38
C ILE A 187 -1.63 5.69 4.28
N SER A 188 -2.00 6.95 4.44
CA SER A 188 -3.19 7.33 5.22
C SER A 188 -4.49 6.70 4.69
N ASN A 189 -4.64 6.60 3.36
CA ASN A 189 -5.79 5.97 2.73
C ASN A 189 -5.72 4.44 2.86
N LEU A 190 -4.57 3.85 2.58
CA LEU A 190 -4.37 2.40 2.72
C LEU A 190 -4.65 1.93 4.17
N VAL A 191 -4.14 2.64 5.17
CA VAL A 191 -4.37 2.36 6.60
C VAL A 191 -5.85 2.52 6.95
N ALA A 192 -6.53 3.55 6.43
CA ALA A 192 -7.96 3.75 6.64
C ALA A 192 -8.81 2.64 6.02
N ASP A 193 -8.47 2.19 4.80
CA ASP A 193 -9.16 1.10 4.11
C ASP A 193 -8.98 -0.24 4.84
N ILE A 194 -7.76 -0.57 5.26
CA ILE A 194 -7.48 -1.77 6.08
C ILE A 194 -8.27 -1.73 7.38
N HIS A 195 -8.23 -0.60 8.10
CA HIS A 195 -8.95 -0.43 9.38
C HIS A 195 -10.45 -0.60 9.23
N ALA A 196 -11.04 0.00 8.20
CA ALA A 196 -12.46 -0.14 7.91
C ALA A 196 -12.83 -1.60 7.59
N GLY A 197 -12.03 -2.27 6.76
CA GLY A 197 -12.25 -3.66 6.38
C GLY A 197 -12.13 -4.64 7.54
N LEU A 198 -11.12 -4.47 8.41
CA LEU A 198 -10.94 -5.34 9.59
C LEU A 198 -12.06 -5.19 10.62
N LYS A 199 -12.67 -4.00 10.75
CA LYS A 199 -13.84 -3.80 11.61
C LYS A 199 -15.11 -4.45 11.06
N GLY A 200 -15.30 -4.45 9.73
CA GLY A 200 -16.47 -5.04 9.08
C GLY A 200 -16.51 -6.57 9.16
N THR A 201 -15.38 -7.24 9.39
CA THR A 201 -15.29 -8.70 9.54
C THR A 201 -15.45 -9.20 10.97
N SER A 202 -15.61 -8.29 11.95
CA SER A 202 -15.73 -8.60 13.38
C SER A 202 -17.18 -8.65 13.89
N SER A 203 -18.18 -8.67 12.96
CA SER A 203 -19.62 -8.67 13.28
C SER A 203 -20.22 -10.05 13.16
#